data_80f4ed01bc38c84aa1dda97780c62c77
#
_entry.id   80f4ed01bc38c84aa1dda97780c62c77
#
_cell.length_a   1.000
_cell.length_b   1.000
_cell.length_c   1.000
_cell.angle_alpha   90.00
_cell.angle_beta   90.00
_cell.angle_gamma   90.00
#
_symmetry.space_group_name_H-M   'P 1'
#
loop_
_entity.id
_entity.type
_entity.pdbx_description
1 polymer ?
#
loop_
_entity_poly.entity_id
_entity_poly.type
_entity_poly.pdbx_seq_one_letter_code
_entity_poly.pdbx_strand_id
1 'polypeptide(L)'
;PNVLVIIIVVMSIIIVIGSVALVFIATDIKISDVMARFQKHEEYVMPMDSYVVNLSTEGTRNTYLKANVSLLYTDKDYTEVLTAKTDQIRDVIIKALMEYSPDELLSEGGLTGAKLKLRNSINAALGMDVVQEVYFTEFLVQ
;
A
#
# COMPACT_ATOMS: atom_id res chain seq x y z
N PRO A 1 43.98 39.33 8.85
CA PRO A 1 43.49 38.20 8.15
C PRO A 1 43.84 36.93 8.89
N ASN A 2 42.86 36.23 9.12
CA ASN A 2 42.72 35.22 10.15
C ASN A 2 42.98 33.82 9.54
N VAL A 3 44.16 33.59 9.02
CA VAL A 3 44.57 32.29 8.46
C VAL A 3 44.34 31.18 9.48
N LEU A 4 44.59 31.45 10.75
CA LEU A 4 44.36 30.51 11.83
C LEU A 4 42.85 30.15 12.00
N VAL A 5 41.97 31.16 11.87
CA VAL A 5 40.52 30.96 11.90
C VAL A 5 40.04 30.12 10.70
N ILE A 6 40.59 30.40 9.52
CA ILE A 6 40.26 29.62 8.32
C ILE A 6 40.69 28.17 8.47
N ILE A 7 41.87 27.91 9.03
CA ILE A 7 42.37 26.56 9.30
C ILE A 7 41.45 25.82 10.29
N ILE A 8 41.05 26.51 11.38
CA ILE A 8 40.13 25.90 12.37
C ILE A 8 38.78 25.57 11.74
N VAL A 9 38.22 26.45 10.92
CA VAL A 9 36.94 26.20 10.23
C VAL A 9 37.07 25.04 9.25
N VAL A 10 38.13 24.98 8.47
CA VAL A 10 38.36 23.87 7.53
C VAL A 10 38.52 22.55 8.28
N MET A 11 39.29 22.54 9.35
CA MET A 11 39.46 21.31 10.18
C MET A 11 38.16 20.88 10.83
N SER A 12 37.32 21.80 11.30
CA SER A 12 36.01 21.43 11.88
C SER A 12 35.06 20.84 10.82
N ILE A 13 35.07 21.36 9.62
CA ILE A 13 34.28 20.81 8.51
C ILE A 13 34.74 19.37 8.17
N ILE A 14 36.03 19.12 8.11
CA ILE A 14 36.59 17.80 7.82
C ILE A 14 36.21 16.81 8.92
N ILE A 15 36.23 17.22 10.18
CA ILE A 15 35.85 16.37 11.32
C ILE A 15 34.34 16.01 11.24
N VAL A 16 33.49 16.98 10.90
CA VAL A 16 32.05 16.76 10.75
C VAL A 16 31.77 15.80 9.61
N ILE A 17 32.38 16.00 8.45
CA ILE A 17 32.22 15.11 7.29
C ILE A 17 32.72 13.68 7.61
N GLY A 18 33.87 13.57 8.27
CA GLY A 18 34.46 12.31 8.71
C GLY A 18 33.56 11.54 9.70
N SER A 19 32.98 12.27 10.66
CA SER A 19 32.08 11.64 11.66
C SER A 19 30.79 11.14 11.03
N VAL A 20 30.21 11.88 10.08
CA VAL A 20 29.03 11.46 9.33
C VAL A 20 29.34 10.22 8.48
N ALA A 21 30.46 10.21 7.76
CA ALA A 21 30.89 9.07 6.97
C ALA A 21 31.10 7.80 7.83
N LEU A 22 31.66 7.97 9.03
CA LEU A 22 31.91 6.87 9.95
C LEU A 22 30.62 6.27 10.49
N VAL A 23 29.59 7.10 10.75
CA VAL A 23 28.23 6.61 11.13
C VAL A 23 27.61 5.80 10.00
N PHE A 24 27.70 6.26 8.76
CA PHE A 24 27.17 5.50 7.60
C PHE A 24 27.87 4.15 7.42
N ILE A 25 29.17 4.07 7.64
CA ILE A 25 29.92 2.80 7.52
C ILE A 25 29.59 1.86 8.71
N ALA A 26 29.45 2.41 9.92
CA ALA A 26 29.21 1.60 11.12
C ALA A 26 27.76 1.05 11.22
N THR A 27 26.81 1.68 10.56
CA THR A 27 25.37 1.31 10.64
C THR A 27 24.86 0.53 9.44
N ASP A 28 25.71 0.22 8.44
CA ASP A 28 25.30 -0.37 7.16
C ASP A 28 24.12 0.36 6.43
N ILE A 29 23.84 1.59 6.87
CA ILE A 29 22.79 2.42 6.27
C ILE A 29 23.32 2.96 4.95
N LYS A 30 22.75 2.49 3.85
CA LYS A 30 23.06 3.01 2.52
C LYS A 30 22.41 4.38 2.34
N ILE A 31 23.13 5.31 1.71
CA ILE A 31 22.58 6.64 1.35
C ILE A 31 21.30 6.50 0.53
N SER A 32 21.19 5.45 -0.30
CA SER A 32 19.98 5.11 -1.05
C SER A 32 18.76 4.89 -0.15
N ASP A 33 18.94 4.25 1.02
CA ASP A 33 17.83 3.96 1.95
C ASP A 33 17.34 5.22 2.66
N VAL A 34 18.27 6.14 2.95
CA VAL A 34 17.93 7.46 3.50
C VAL A 34 17.22 8.31 2.44
N MET A 35 17.74 8.35 1.23
CA MET A 35 17.11 9.07 0.12
C MET A 35 15.74 8.52 -0.24
N ALA A 36 15.54 7.20 -0.21
CA ALA A 36 14.26 6.57 -0.44
C ALA A 36 13.18 6.97 0.60
N ARG A 37 13.58 7.26 1.83
CA ARG A 37 12.65 7.78 2.87
C ARG A 37 12.23 9.22 2.64
N PHE A 38 13.01 10.00 1.92
CA PHE A 38 12.71 11.38 1.55
C PHE A 38 12.02 11.51 0.18
N GLN A 39 12.01 10.45 -0.63
CA GLN A 39 11.20 10.43 -1.83
C GLN A 39 9.72 10.39 -1.41
N LYS A 40 9.04 11.50 -1.65
CA LYS A 40 7.58 11.55 -1.54
C LYS A 40 7.03 10.59 -2.60
N HIS A 41 6.58 9.41 -2.18
CA HIS A 41 5.91 8.51 -3.10
C HIS A 41 4.62 9.20 -3.54
N GLU A 42 4.48 9.42 -4.83
CA GLU A 42 3.21 9.86 -5.38
C GLU A 42 2.21 8.71 -5.21
N GLU A 43 1.07 9.03 -4.63
CA GLU A 43 -0.01 8.06 -4.44
C GLU A 43 -1.05 8.25 -5.54
N TYR A 44 -1.40 7.16 -6.18
CA TYR A 44 -2.43 7.10 -7.20
C TYR A 44 -3.56 6.22 -6.68
N VAL A 45 -4.79 6.63 -6.95
CA VAL A 45 -5.98 5.87 -6.56
C VAL A 45 -6.80 5.54 -7.79
N MET A 46 -7.01 4.25 -8.03
CA MET A 46 -7.89 3.77 -9.08
C MET A 46 -9.24 3.36 -8.47
N PRO A 47 -10.31 4.10 -8.72
CA PRO A 47 -11.65 3.69 -8.33
C PRO A 47 -12.09 2.49 -9.18
N MET A 48 -12.64 1.49 -8.51
CA MET A 48 -13.30 0.36 -9.13
C MET A 48 -14.81 0.59 -9.12
N ASP A 49 -15.55 -0.14 -9.96
CA ASP A 49 -17.00 -0.10 -9.94
C ASP A 49 -17.59 -0.64 -8.64
N SER A 50 -18.88 -0.38 -8.44
CA SER A 50 -19.64 -0.95 -7.33
C SER A 50 -19.77 -2.47 -7.45
N TYR A 51 -19.65 -3.14 -6.32
CA TYR A 51 -19.82 -4.59 -6.18
C TYR A 51 -21.08 -4.87 -5.38
N VAL A 52 -21.87 -5.82 -5.86
CA VAL A 52 -22.96 -6.43 -5.10
C VAL A 52 -22.71 -7.93 -5.10
N VAL A 53 -22.37 -8.48 -3.96
CA VAL A 53 -22.03 -9.91 -3.81
C VAL A 53 -22.91 -10.55 -2.77
N ASN A 54 -23.24 -11.84 -2.97
CA ASN A 54 -23.91 -12.65 -1.97
C ASN A 54 -22.86 -13.19 -0.99
N LEU A 55 -23.06 -12.94 0.29
CA LEU A 55 -22.16 -13.43 1.34
C LEU A 55 -22.45 -14.87 1.69
N SER A 56 -21.42 -15.57 2.17
CA SER A 56 -21.58 -16.92 2.69
C SER A 56 -22.41 -16.90 3.98
N THR A 57 -23.57 -17.55 3.97
CA THR A 57 -24.46 -17.64 5.13
C THR A 57 -24.79 -19.08 5.44
N GLU A 58 -24.78 -19.42 6.73
CA GLU A 58 -25.36 -20.69 7.21
C GLU A 58 -26.88 -20.51 7.36
N GLY A 59 -27.65 -21.01 6.39
CA GLY A 59 -29.12 -20.99 6.45
C GLY A 59 -29.80 -20.43 5.20
N THR A 60 -31.11 -20.13 5.32
CA THR A 60 -32.00 -19.74 4.21
C THR A 60 -32.03 -18.25 3.91
N ARG A 61 -31.26 -17.41 4.64
CA ARG A 61 -31.24 -15.97 4.43
C ARG A 61 -30.12 -15.61 3.46
N ASN A 62 -30.47 -14.96 2.36
CA ASN A 62 -29.50 -14.35 1.47
C ASN A 62 -29.11 -13.01 2.04
N THR A 63 -27.83 -12.84 2.38
CA THR A 63 -27.27 -11.56 2.81
C THR A 63 -26.36 -11.03 1.71
N TYR A 64 -26.56 -9.78 1.35
CA TYR A 64 -25.79 -9.12 0.28
C TYR A 64 -24.85 -8.08 0.86
N LEU A 65 -23.66 -8.03 0.31
CA LEU A 65 -22.73 -6.93 0.51
C LEU A 65 -22.76 -6.03 -0.71
N LYS A 66 -23.03 -4.73 -0.49
CA LYS A 66 -22.76 -3.68 -1.46
C LYS A 66 -21.50 -2.93 -1.02
N ALA A 67 -20.50 -2.87 -1.88
CA ALA A 67 -19.24 -2.20 -1.61
C ALA A 67 -18.72 -1.46 -2.83
N ASN A 68 -18.17 -0.26 -2.61
CA ASN A 68 -17.34 0.42 -3.58
C ASN A 68 -15.87 0.30 -3.15
N VAL A 69 -15.02 -0.09 -4.07
CA VAL A 69 -13.60 -0.39 -3.81
C VAL A 69 -12.74 0.60 -4.59
N SER A 70 -11.64 1.03 -3.98
CA SER A 70 -10.58 1.77 -4.67
C SER A 70 -9.23 1.16 -4.33
N LEU A 71 -8.32 1.15 -5.30
CA LEU A 71 -6.99 0.59 -5.19
C LEU A 71 -5.95 1.69 -5.12
N LEU A 72 -5.12 1.69 -4.06
CA LEU A 72 -3.97 2.57 -3.92
C LEU A 72 -2.72 1.90 -4.52
N TYR A 73 -1.98 2.64 -5.31
CA TYR A 73 -0.67 2.24 -5.84
C TYR A 73 0.26 3.46 -5.94
N THR A 74 1.58 3.23 -6.06
CA THR A 74 2.59 4.30 -5.93
C THR A 74 3.41 4.55 -7.18
N ASP A 75 3.22 3.76 -8.23
CA ASP A 75 3.92 3.92 -9.50
C ASP A 75 2.90 4.17 -10.63
N LYS A 76 3.04 5.31 -11.29
CA LYS A 76 2.15 5.72 -12.39
C LYS A 76 2.12 4.71 -13.55
N ASP A 77 3.22 4.00 -13.78
CA ASP A 77 3.33 3.03 -14.87
C ASP A 77 2.37 1.85 -14.67
N TYR A 78 1.97 1.57 -13.43
CA TYR A 78 0.96 0.55 -13.13
C TYR A 78 -0.47 0.93 -13.50
N THR A 79 -0.74 2.20 -13.81
CA THR A 79 -2.09 2.64 -14.25
C THR A 79 -2.56 1.88 -15.48
N GLU A 80 -1.68 1.71 -16.46
CA GLU A 80 -2.00 0.99 -17.68
C GLU A 80 -2.22 -0.50 -17.42
N VAL A 81 -1.39 -1.11 -16.57
CA VAL A 81 -1.51 -2.53 -16.19
C VAL A 81 -2.82 -2.78 -15.46
N LEU A 82 -3.17 -1.95 -14.46
CA LEU A 82 -4.41 -2.07 -13.69
C LEU A 82 -5.63 -1.88 -14.58
N THR A 83 -5.59 -0.90 -15.50
CA THR A 83 -6.67 -0.64 -16.44
C THR A 83 -6.87 -1.82 -17.41
N ALA A 84 -5.80 -2.36 -17.96
CA ALA A 84 -5.87 -3.50 -18.89
C ALA A 84 -6.37 -4.79 -18.21
N LYS A 85 -6.16 -4.91 -16.89
CA LYS A 85 -6.55 -6.09 -16.11
C LYS A 85 -7.77 -5.86 -15.20
N THR A 86 -8.53 -4.81 -15.45
CA THR A 86 -9.71 -4.43 -14.64
C THR A 86 -10.68 -5.60 -14.44
N ASP A 87 -11.02 -6.34 -15.50
CA ASP A 87 -11.95 -7.47 -15.41
C ASP A 87 -11.40 -8.61 -14.56
N GLN A 88 -10.10 -8.91 -14.66
CA GLN A 88 -9.44 -9.91 -13.84
C GLN A 88 -9.44 -9.49 -12.36
N ILE A 89 -9.13 -8.23 -12.08
CA ILE A 89 -9.16 -7.68 -10.72
C ILE A 89 -10.58 -7.75 -10.15
N ARG A 90 -11.58 -7.40 -10.96
CA ARG A 90 -12.98 -7.45 -10.58
C ARG A 90 -13.42 -8.86 -10.18
N ASP A 91 -13.08 -9.87 -10.97
CA ASP A 91 -13.38 -11.28 -10.66
C ASP A 91 -12.74 -11.73 -9.35
N VAL A 92 -11.49 -11.34 -9.12
CA VAL A 92 -10.77 -11.64 -7.87
C VAL A 92 -11.43 -11.00 -6.66
N ILE A 93 -11.84 -9.72 -6.77
CA ILE A 93 -12.52 -9.01 -5.67
C ILE A 93 -13.85 -9.70 -5.33
N ILE A 94 -14.65 -10.04 -6.35
CA ILE A 94 -15.94 -10.72 -6.15
C ILE A 94 -15.72 -12.05 -5.44
N LYS A 95 -14.82 -12.90 -5.91
CA LYS A 95 -14.52 -14.20 -5.31
C LYS A 95 -14.06 -14.08 -3.87
N ALA A 96 -13.14 -13.14 -3.60
CA ALA A 96 -12.62 -12.95 -2.25
C ALA A 96 -13.68 -12.43 -1.27
N LEU A 97 -14.59 -11.57 -1.72
CA LEU A 97 -15.68 -11.05 -0.88
C LEU A 97 -16.76 -12.12 -0.60
N MET A 98 -17.05 -12.99 -1.57
CA MET A 98 -18.03 -14.07 -1.40
C MET A 98 -17.61 -15.14 -0.38
N GLU A 99 -16.34 -15.22 -0.02
CA GLU A 99 -15.84 -16.15 0.99
C GLU A 99 -16.15 -15.72 2.42
N TYR A 100 -16.53 -14.45 2.63
CA TYR A 100 -16.85 -13.93 3.96
C TYR A 100 -18.30 -14.18 4.36
N SER A 101 -18.51 -14.45 5.63
CA SER A 101 -19.82 -14.34 6.27
C SER A 101 -20.08 -12.89 6.74
N PRO A 102 -21.34 -12.48 6.92
CA PRO A 102 -21.68 -11.18 7.48
C PRO A 102 -21.04 -10.94 8.85
N ASP A 103 -21.03 -11.94 9.71
CA ASP A 103 -20.48 -11.85 11.06
C ASP A 103 -18.97 -11.63 11.06
N GLU A 104 -18.24 -12.28 10.14
CA GLU A 104 -16.80 -12.05 9.98
C GLU A 104 -16.50 -10.62 9.54
N LEU A 105 -17.23 -10.08 8.56
CA LEU A 105 -17.02 -8.72 8.05
C LEU A 105 -17.35 -7.64 9.09
N LEU A 106 -18.38 -7.88 9.92
CA LEU A 106 -18.84 -6.93 10.93
C LEU A 106 -18.11 -7.10 12.27
N SER A 107 -17.28 -8.14 12.43
CA SER A 107 -16.45 -8.34 13.61
C SER A 107 -15.35 -7.28 13.74
N GLU A 108 -14.82 -7.15 14.96
CA GLU A 108 -13.65 -6.29 15.20
C GLU A 108 -12.46 -6.78 14.34
N GLY A 109 -11.94 -5.89 13.50
CA GLY A 109 -10.86 -6.22 12.56
C GLY A 109 -11.29 -6.92 11.27
N GLY A 110 -12.56 -7.32 11.12
CA GLY A 110 -13.06 -8.01 9.94
C GLY A 110 -12.85 -7.20 8.65
N LEU A 111 -13.16 -5.91 8.68
CA LEU A 111 -12.96 -5.02 7.54
C LEU A 111 -11.47 -4.86 7.19
N THR A 112 -10.59 -4.79 8.19
CA THR A 112 -9.14 -4.71 7.99
C THR A 112 -8.61 -6.01 7.38
N GLY A 113 -9.08 -7.15 7.87
CA GLY A 113 -8.75 -8.46 7.31
C GLY A 113 -9.19 -8.59 5.86
N ALA A 114 -10.40 -8.13 5.54
CA ALA A 114 -10.92 -8.13 4.17
C ALA A 114 -10.06 -7.28 3.22
N LYS A 115 -9.66 -6.08 3.62
CA LYS A 115 -8.75 -5.22 2.83
C LYS A 115 -7.42 -5.91 2.55
N LEU A 116 -6.81 -6.52 3.56
CA LEU A 116 -5.55 -7.26 3.41
C LEU A 116 -5.69 -8.46 2.47
N LYS A 117 -6.77 -9.22 2.60
CA LYS A 117 -7.06 -10.36 1.73
C LYS A 117 -7.25 -9.91 0.28
N LEU A 118 -8.04 -8.86 0.05
CA LEU A 118 -8.23 -8.28 -1.29
C LEU A 118 -6.91 -7.85 -1.91
N ARG A 119 -6.10 -7.07 -1.20
CA ARG A 119 -4.78 -6.65 -1.66
C ARG A 119 -3.93 -7.84 -2.08
N ASN A 120 -3.80 -8.82 -1.20
CA ASN A 120 -2.96 -9.99 -1.45
C ASN A 120 -3.48 -10.83 -2.63
N SER A 121 -4.80 -11.01 -2.74
CA SER A 121 -5.43 -11.76 -3.84
C SER A 121 -5.25 -11.06 -5.18
N ILE A 122 -5.39 -9.72 -5.21
CA ILE A 122 -5.19 -8.93 -6.44
C ILE A 122 -3.72 -9.02 -6.88
N ASN A 123 -2.77 -8.78 -5.97
CA ASN A 123 -1.34 -8.83 -6.28
C ASN A 123 -0.91 -10.23 -6.74
N ALA A 124 -1.43 -11.28 -6.11
CA ALA A 124 -1.20 -12.67 -6.55
C ALA A 124 -1.73 -12.92 -7.96
N ALA A 125 -2.93 -12.43 -8.29
CA ALA A 125 -3.52 -12.58 -9.60
C ALA A 125 -2.78 -11.80 -10.69
N LEU A 126 -2.23 -10.64 -10.33
CA LEU A 126 -1.40 -9.82 -11.22
C LEU A 126 0.01 -10.40 -11.41
N GLY A 127 0.47 -11.24 -10.46
CA GLY A 127 1.85 -11.76 -10.42
C GLY A 127 2.89 -10.70 -10.03
N MET A 128 2.47 -9.61 -9.42
CA MET A 128 3.32 -8.50 -9.02
C MET A 128 2.71 -7.72 -7.86
N ASP A 129 3.54 -7.08 -7.04
CA ASP A 129 3.11 -6.29 -5.86
C ASP A 129 2.82 -4.84 -6.25
N VAL A 130 1.68 -4.61 -6.88
CA VAL A 130 1.25 -3.31 -7.41
C VAL A 130 0.37 -2.56 -6.41
N VAL A 131 -0.65 -3.26 -5.88
CA VAL A 131 -1.63 -2.64 -4.98
C VAL A 131 -1.06 -2.59 -3.58
N GLN A 132 -0.92 -1.37 -3.05
CA GLN A 132 -0.39 -1.12 -1.72
C GLN A 132 -1.49 -1.19 -0.66
N GLU A 133 -2.66 -0.64 -0.98
CA GLU A 133 -3.80 -0.64 -0.07
C GLU A 133 -5.12 -0.70 -0.83
N VAL A 134 -6.15 -1.21 -0.16
CA VAL A 134 -7.52 -1.27 -0.66
C VAL A 134 -8.41 -0.41 0.24
N TYR A 135 -9.19 0.48 -0.36
CA TYR A 135 -10.16 1.30 0.32
C TYR A 135 -11.58 0.85 -0.01
N PHE A 136 -12.43 0.78 1.01
CA PHE A 136 -13.87 0.74 0.83
C PHE A 136 -14.42 2.16 0.97
N THR A 137 -15.03 2.69 -0.08
CA THR A 137 -15.65 4.03 -0.08
C THR A 137 -17.15 3.95 0.19
N GLU A 138 -17.75 2.78 0.02
CA GLU A 138 -19.08 2.39 0.45
C GLU A 138 -19.03 0.95 0.96
N PHE A 139 -19.72 0.65 2.05
CA PHE A 139 -19.78 -0.69 2.60
C PHE A 139 -21.11 -0.89 3.34
N LEU A 140 -21.98 -1.73 2.78
CA LEU A 140 -23.32 -1.98 3.29
C LEU A 140 -23.64 -3.46 3.24
N VAL A 141 -23.96 -4.04 4.38
CA VAL A 141 -24.41 -5.43 4.52
C VAL A 141 -25.93 -5.42 4.75
N GLN A 142 -26.68 -6.12 3.93
CA GLN A 142 -28.13 -6.21 3.96
C GLN A 142 -28.62 -7.66 3.93
#